data_c75147aad08d11dbfe3c1cde8d21985f
#
_entry.id   c75147aad08d11dbfe3c1cde8d21985f
#
_cell.length_a   1.000
_cell.length_b   1.000
_cell.length_c   1.000
_cell.angle_alpha   90.00
_cell.angle_beta   90.00
_cell.angle_gamma   90.00
#
_symmetry.space_group_name_H-M   'P 1'
#
loop_
_entity.id
_entity.type
_entity.pdbx_description
1 polymer ?
#
loop_
_entity_poly.entity_id
_entity_poly.type
_entity_poly.pdbx_seq_one_letter_code
_entity_poly.pdbx_strand_id
1 'polypeptide(L)'
;MMIVDWKDPANPIYLRTHGLPGGQPSGTGPTPTSLHGAISAQEHPNAAGRLARGATTDDVIGNRVYTAWGVGDNGVLQVLDRKKLLPPSYGGSFVGNPDNPTNAELESAQTSILYMSLDQGGHTSFPVFGMVPKSYQGFTEYKTRDIVLLASESTADLCNEAPHWSFIVDVTIENSLMVNPGPPVLQPKQNVWQGPMVLSTMWVDPRAGEKYPRGNYCTRGARYGVHSSEENFRNPFYGRLTFLAYFTGGVRVWDIREPQGPVEVGFYVPVSNANTQMPDGYMTNNLEVDNRGYVLAVDRNGAGLDILELRGKAKKIGLGTDTGHHGDDDDDD
;
A
#
# COMPACT_ATOMS: atom_id res chain seq x y z
N MET A 1 4.07 -6.04 15.55
CA MET A 1 5.24 -5.28 15.00
C MET A 1 6.27 -5.10 16.09
N MET A 2 7.54 -5.34 15.76
CA MET A 2 8.66 -5.02 16.66
C MET A 2 9.30 -3.71 16.18
N ILE A 3 9.54 -2.77 17.09
CA ILE A 3 10.20 -1.49 16.79
C ILE A 3 11.61 -1.56 17.33
N VAL A 4 12.58 -1.30 16.47
CA VAL A 4 14.01 -1.46 16.76
C VAL A 4 14.77 -0.23 16.28
N ASP A 5 15.73 0.27 17.08
CA ASP A 5 16.74 1.20 16.60
C ASP A 5 17.83 0.41 15.86
N TRP A 6 18.02 0.76 14.59
CA TRP A 6 18.93 0.10 13.67
C TRP A 6 20.12 0.97 13.27
N LYS A 7 20.45 2.02 14.07
CA LYS A 7 21.58 2.91 13.76
C LYS A 7 22.90 2.19 13.73
N ASP A 8 23.06 1.21 14.61
CA ASP A 8 24.18 0.26 14.58
C ASP A 8 23.63 -1.12 14.20
N PRO A 9 23.78 -1.57 12.93
CA PRO A 9 23.26 -2.87 12.50
C PRO A 9 23.86 -4.06 13.22
N ALA A 10 25.06 -3.91 13.81
CA ALA A 10 25.69 -4.97 14.60
C ALA A 10 25.10 -5.07 16.01
N ASN A 11 24.48 -4.00 16.51
CA ASN A 11 23.91 -3.93 17.85
C ASN A 11 22.52 -3.27 17.80
N PRO A 12 21.50 -3.91 17.22
CA PRO A 12 20.16 -3.35 17.14
C PRO A 12 19.56 -3.26 18.56
N ILE A 13 18.87 -2.14 18.84
CA ILE A 13 18.24 -1.91 20.14
C ILE A 13 16.73 -2.08 20.00
N TYR A 14 16.19 -3.07 20.67
CA TYR A 14 14.74 -3.25 20.78
C TYR A 14 14.12 -2.12 21.60
N LEU A 15 13.08 -1.48 21.08
CA LEU A 15 12.39 -0.39 21.73
C LEU A 15 11.04 -0.82 22.31
N ARG A 16 10.21 -1.50 21.51
CA ARG A 16 8.92 -2.02 21.95
C ARG A 16 8.22 -2.89 20.90
N THR A 17 7.20 -3.56 21.34
CA THR A 17 6.16 -4.18 20.48
C THR A 17 5.01 -3.20 20.25
N HIS A 18 4.41 -3.26 19.06
CA HIS A 18 3.15 -2.62 18.71
C HIS A 18 2.28 -3.57 17.87
N GLY A 19 0.95 -3.44 17.95
CA GLY A 19 0.00 -4.27 17.23
C GLY A 19 -1.36 -3.57 17.11
N LEU A 20 -2.30 -4.25 16.49
CA LEU A 20 -3.71 -3.86 16.58
C LEU A 20 -4.20 -4.09 18.02
N PRO A 21 -5.13 -3.25 18.54
CA PRO A 21 -5.73 -3.47 19.85
C PRO A 21 -6.33 -4.87 19.97
N GLY A 22 -5.97 -5.60 21.02
CA GLY A 22 -6.33 -7.02 21.19
C GLY A 22 -5.35 -8.03 20.61
N GLY A 23 -4.38 -7.60 19.79
CA GLY A 23 -3.33 -8.45 19.21
C GLY A 23 -2.00 -8.46 19.99
N GLN A 24 -1.91 -7.78 21.13
CA GLN A 24 -0.74 -7.85 22.02
C GLN A 24 -0.65 -9.21 22.74
N PRO A 25 0.50 -9.59 23.33
CA PRO A 25 0.67 -10.91 23.97
C PRO A 25 -0.39 -11.27 25.02
N SER A 26 -0.91 -10.29 25.76
CA SER A 26 -2.01 -10.48 26.72
C SER A 26 -3.40 -10.28 26.12
N GLY A 27 -3.49 -9.97 24.85
CA GLY A 27 -4.76 -9.70 24.17
C GLY A 27 -5.54 -10.99 23.88
N THR A 28 -6.85 -10.89 23.83
CA THR A 28 -7.78 -12.00 23.53
C THR A 28 -8.67 -11.70 22.32
N GLY A 29 -8.36 -10.64 21.56
CA GLY A 29 -9.19 -10.20 20.45
C GLY A 29 -8.97 -11.01 19.17
N PRO A 30 -10.00 -11.15 18.33
CA PRO A 30 -9.90 -11.76 17.00
C PRO A 30 -9.32 -10.76 15.99
N THR A 31 -8.14 -10.24 16.26
CA THR A 31 -7.50 -9.28 15.37
C THR A 31 -6.38 -9.93 14.56
N PRO A 32 -6.14 -9.52 13.30
CA PRO A 32 -4.98 -9.96 12.57
C PRO A 32 -3.71 -9.68 13.39
N THR A 33 -2.91 -10.70 13.60
CA THR A 33 -1.62 -10.58 14.30
C THR A 33 -0.45 -10.50 13.34
N SER A 34 -0.69 -10.77 12.06
CA SER A 34 0.29 -10.79 11.00
C SER A 34 0.44 -9.40 10.39
N LEU A 35 1.52 -8.70 10.71
CA LEU A 35 1.96 -7.49 10.01
C LEU A 35 2.78 -7.90 8.79
N HIS A 36 2.43 -7.39 7.61
CA HIS A 36 3.15 -7.64 6.38
C HIS A 36 3.91 -6.41 5.88
N GLY A 37 3.28 -5.25 5.86
CA GLY A 37 3.90 -4.01 5.43
C GLY A 37 3.87 -2.93 6.51
N ALA A 38 4.96 -2.18 6.61
CA ALA A 38 5.02 -0.98 7.43
C ALA A 38 5.96 0.02 6.77
N ILE A 39 5.46 1.21 6.44
CA ILE A 39 6.25 2.27 5.86
C ILE A 39 6.13 3.56 6.65
N SER A 40 7.28 4.21 6.91
CA SER A 40 7.32 5.50 7.59
C SER A 40 7.32 6.63 6.56
N ALA A 41 6.36 7.53 6.66
CA ALA A 41 6.32 8.73 5.84
C ALA A 41 7.46 9.71 6.12
N GLN A 42 8.28 9.48 7.14
CA GLN A 42 9.48 10.27 7.42
C GLN A 42 10.47 10.26 6.26
N GLU A 43 10.47 9.20 5.45
CA GLU A 43 11.37 9.05 4.30
C GLU A 43 10.94 9.87 3.09
N HIS A 44 9.72 10.36 3.08
CA HIS A 44 9.21 11.21 1.99
C HIS A 44 9.97 12.55 1.94
N PRO A 45 10.40 13.04 0.75
CA PRO A 45 11.18 14.27 0.63
C PRO A 45 10.56 15.51 1.28
N ASN A 46 9.22 15.59 1.33
CA ASN A 46 8.49 16.71 1.92
C ASN A 46 7.88 16.40 3.29
N ALA A 47 8.37 15.38 3.98
CA ALA A 47 7.79 14.87 5.22
C ALA A 47 7.65 15.93 6.32
N ALA A 48 8.65 16.82 6.45
CA ALA A 48 8.69 17.84 7.50
C ALA A 48 7.86 19.10 7.21
N GLY A 49 7.50 19.34 5.94
CA GLY A 49 6.85 20.58 5.52
C GLY A 49 5.35 20.46 5.28
N ARG A 50 4.78 19.25 5.31
CA ARG A 50 3.38 19.02 5.04
C ARG A 50 2.63 18.62 6.30
N LEU A 51 1.59 19.37 6.63
CA LEU A 51 0.70 19.03 7.75
C LEU A 51 -0.20 17.85 7.37
N ALA A 52 -0.38 16.93 8.33
CA ALA A 52 -1.42 15.92 8.25
C ALA A 52 -2.80 16.59 8.44
N ARG A 53 -3.76 16.26 7.59
CA ARG A 53 -5.11 16.85 7.69
C ARG A 53 -5.93 16.13 8.75
N GLY A 54 -6.76 16.91 9.45
CA GLY A 54 -7.54 16.41 10.58
C GLY A 54 -6.74 16.30 11.88
N ALA A 55 -5.44 16.59 11.86
CA ALA A 55 -4.58 16.65 13.01
C ALA A 55 -4.49 18.07 13.58
N THR A 56 -3.92 18.20 14.78
CA THR A 56 -3.59 19.50 15.38
C THR A 56 -2.47 20.20 14.61
N THR A 57 -2.37 21.51 14.73
CA THR A 57 -1.58 22.44 13.91
C THR A 57 -0.10 22.14 13.73
N ASP A 58 0.51 21.27 14.54
CA ASP A 58 1.95 20.99 14.50
C ASP A 58 2.28 19.56 14.05
N ASP A 59 1.28 18.81 13.57
CA ASP A 59 1.47 17.43 13.17
C ASP A 59 1.71 17.33 11.65
N VAL A 60 2.83 16.75 11.29
CA VAL A 60 3.28 16.62 9.90
C VAL A 60 3.15 15.18 9.41
N ILE A 61 2.98 14.99 8.10
CA ILE A 61 2.91 13.65 7.51
C ILE A 61 4.11 12.77 7.84
N GLY A 62 5.30 13.36 8.04
CA GLY A 62 6.50 12.64 8.47
C GLY A 62 6.38 11.98 9.83
N ASN A 63 5.35 12.34 10.62
CA ASN A 63 5.01 11.67 11.88
C ASN A 63 4.01 10.51 11.68
N ARG A 64 3.86 9.98 10.47
CA ARG A 64 2.95 8.86 10.17
C ARG A 64 3.70 7.61 9.81
N VAL A 65 3.15 6.49 10.27
CA VAL A 65 3.52 5.13 9.83
C VAL A 65 2.26 4.46 9.32
N TYR A 66 2.33 3.93 8.13
CA TYR A 66 1.25 3.18 7.48
C TYR A 66 1.57 1.70 7.61
N THR A 67 0.62 0.92 8.10
CA THR A 67 0.80 -0.51 8.35
C THR A 67 -0.30 -1.31 7.70
N ALA A 68 0.07 -2.42 7.08
CA ALA A 68 -0.81 -3.37 6.45
C ALA A 68 -0.80 -4.69 7.23
N TRP A 69 -1.97 -5.13 7.68
CA TRP A 69 -2.16 -6.31 8.52
C TRP A 69 -3.03 -7.35 7.82
N GLY A 70 -2.79 -8.60 8.14
CA GLY A 70 -3.57 -9.74 7.65
C GLY A 70 -3.10 -10.27 6.31
N VAL A 71 -3.06 -11.60 6.17
CA VAL A 71 -2.74 -12.32 4.93
C VAL A 71 -3.98 -13.07 4.51
N GLY A 72 -4.47 -12.81 3.31
CA GLY A 72 -5.61 -13.54 2.77
C GLY A 72 -6.94 -13.30 3.46
N ASP A 73 -6.92 -12.97 4.76
CA ASP A 73 -8.10 -12.79 5.60
C ASP A 73 -8.08 -11.48 6.36
N ASN A 74 -9.23 -10.83 6.49
CA ASN A 74 -9.48 -9.76 7.47
C ASN A 74 -8.39 -8.69 7.52
N GLY A 75 -7.98 -8.15 6.37
CA GLY A 75 -6.94 -7.14 6.27
C GLY A 75 -7.30 -5.84 6.98
N VAL A 76 -6.29 -5.14 7.46
CA VAL A 76 -6.42 -3.85 8.10
C VAL A 76 -5.34 -2.91 7.60
N LEU A 77 -5.75 -1.71 7.18
CA LEU A 77 -4.87 -0.56 7.06
C LEU A 77 -4.95 0.23 8.37
N GLN A 78 -3.82 0.39 9.06
CA GLN A 78 -3.72 1.21 10.25
C GLN A 78 -2.71 2.34 10.02
N VAL A 79 -3.10 3.57 10.33
CA VAL A 79 -2.23 4.74 10.31
C VAL A 79 -1.87 5.12 11.74
N LEU A 80 -0.59 5.31 12.00
CA LEU A 80 -0.06 5.48 13.34
C LEU A 80 0.68 6.82 13.48
N ASP A 81 0.57 7.43 14.66
CA ASP A 81 1.41 8.52 15.12
C ASP A 81 2.77 7.95 15.57
N ARG A 82 3.81 8.24 14.79
CA ARG A 82 5.16 7.73 15.05
C ARG A 82 5.71 8.19 16.40
N LYS A 83 5.40 9.41 16.86
CA LYS A 83 5.85 9.90 18.17
C LYS A 83 5.29 9.08 19.32
N LYS A 84 4.08 8.57 19.17
CA LYS A 84 3.45 7.69 20.17
C LYS A 84 3.95 6.25 20.13
N LEU A 85 4.69 5.88 19.10
CA LEU A 85 5.35 4.58 19.00
C LEU A 85 6.71 4.58 19.71
N LEU A 86 7.35 5.72 19.84
CA LEU A 86 8.73 5.83 20.33
C LEU A 86 8.77 6.26 21.81
N PRO A 87 9.73 5.75 22.59
CA PRO A 87 9.95 6.23 23.95
C PRO A 87 10.56 7.64 23.97
N PRO A 88 10.52 8.37 25.12
CA PRO A 88 11.05 9.72 25.25
C PRO A 88 12.53 9.87 24.85
N SER A 89 13.36 8.87 25.11
CA SER A 89 14.77 8.84 24.68
C SER A 89 14.97 8.88 23.16
N TYR A 90 13.91 8.58 22.38
CA TYR A 90 13.86 8.64 20.92
C TYR A 90 12.95 9.76 20.41
N GLY A 91 12.65 10.76 21.24
CA GLY A 91 11.81 11.90 20.88
C GLY A 91 10.31 11.57 20.78
N GLY A 92 9.90 10.46 21.39
CA GLY A 92 8.50 10.04 21.44
C GLY A 92 7.85 10.29 22.80
N SER A 93 6.68 9.69 23.01
CA SER A 93 5.87 9.83 24.23
C SER A 93 5.42 8.50 24.85
N PHE A 94 5.85 7.37 24.30
CA PHE A 94 5.49 6.07 24.84
C PHE A 94 6.26 5.78 26.15
N VAL A 95 5.51 5.49 27.22
CA VAL A 95 6.05 5.18 28.56
C VAL A 95 5.50 3.88 29.16
N GLY A 96 4.74 3.12 28.39
CA GLY A 96 4.12 1.86 28.81
C GLY A 96 5.07 0.68 28.87
N ASN A 97 4.49 -0.52 29.07
CA ASN A 97 5.26 -1.76 29.00
C ASN A 97 5.66 -2.06 27.55
N PRO A 98 6.95 -2.10 27.20
CA PRO A 98 7.39 -2.29 25.83
C PRO A 98 7.06 -3.67 25.27
N ASP A 99 7.02 -4.70 26.10
CA ASP A 99 6.79 -6.08 25.67
C ASP A 99 5.30 -6.43 25.61
N ASN A 100 4.47 -5.74 26.38
CA ASN A 100 3.05 -6.03 26.46
C ASN A 100 2.22 -4.75 26.69
N PRO A 101 2.08 -3.91 25.65
CA PRO A 101 1.31 -2.68 25.76
C PRO A 101 -0.19 -3.00 25.98
N THR A 102 -0.89 -2.12 26.66
CA THR A 102 -2.33 -2.19 26.86
C THR A 102 -3.09 -1.81 25.57
N ASN A 103 -4.37 -2.19 25.46
CA ASN A 103 -5.22 -1.74 24.37
C ASN A 103 -5.23 -0.21 24.23
N ALA A 104 -5.37 0.50 25.35
CA ALA A 104 -5.38 1.96 25.35
C ALA A 104 -4.07 2.57 24.81
N GLU A 105 -2.93 1.96 25.08
CA GLU A 105 -1.62 2.40 24.56
C GLU A 105 -1.48 2.09 23.05
N LEU A 106 -2.05 0.98 22.57
CA LEU A 106 -2.09 0.66 21.14
C LEU A 106 -3.03 1.62 20.40
N GLU A 107 -4.23 1.84 20.93
CA GLU A 107 -5.23 2.77 20.39
C GLU A 107 -4.72 4.21 20.38
N SER A 108 -3.99 4.64 21.41
CA SER A 108 -3.47 6.01 21.52
C SER A 108 -2.54 6.39 20.37
N ALA A 109 -1.82 5.42 19.81
CA ALA A 109 -0.92 5.64 18.68
C ALA A 109 -1.66 5.64 17.33
N GLN A 110 -2.88 5.12 17.28
CA GLN A 110 -3.66 5.02 16.06
C GLN A 110 -4.30 6.37 15.70
N THR A 111 -4.07 6.87 14.50
CA THR A 111 -4.72 8.07 13.97
C THR A 111 -5.87 7.71 13.03
N SER A 112 -5.77 6.56 12.35
CA SER A 112 -6.81 6.04 11.47
C SER A 112 -6.74 4.53 11.38
N ILE A 113 -7.88 3.90 11.07
CA ILE A 113 -7.98 2.47 10.82
C ILE A 113 -9.06 2.19 9.76
N LEU A 114 -8.79 1.26 8.87
CA LEU A 114 -9.75 0.73 7.91
C LEU A 114 -9.69 -0.80 7.93
N TYR A 115 -10.81 -1.41 8.24
CA TYR A 115 -10.98 -2.86 8.12
C TYR A 115 -11.42 -3.21 6.71
N MET A 116 -10.71 -4.14 6.09
CA MET A 116 -11.05 -4.63 4.76
C MET A 116 -12.16 -5.67 4.83
N SER A 117 -12.78 -5.96 3.69
CA SER A 117 -13.75 -7.04 3.60
C SER A 117 -13.09 -8.41 3.72
N LEU A 118 -13.91 -9.43 3.97
CA LEU A 118 -13.48 -10.83 4.00
C LEU A 118 -12.63 -11.18 2.76
N ASP A 119 -11.63 -12.01 2.94
CA ASP A 119 -10.69 -12.46 1.92
C ASP A 119 -9.83 -11.34 1.29
N GLN A 120 -9.77 -10.16 1.93
CA GLN A 120 -8.85 -9.08 1.52
C GLN A 120 -7.87 -8.79 2.65
N GLY A 121 -6.67 -9.33 2.54
CA GLY A 121 -5.58 -9.07 3.47
C GLY A 121 -4.90 -7.72 3.18
N GLY A 122 -4.16 -7.19 4.14
CA GLY A 122 -3.26 -6.05 3.94
C GLY A 122 -1.81 -6.53 3.91
N HIS A 123 -1.15 -6.42 2.76
CA HIS A 123 0.25 -6.84 2.58
C HIS A 123 1.21 -5.66 2.47
N THR A 124 0.99 -4.73 1.54
CA THR A 124 1.77 -3.48 1.46
C THR A 124 0.86 -2.27 1.56
N SER A 125 1.38 -1.15 2.05
CA SER A 125 0.62 0.08 2.32
C SER A 125 1.45 1.31 1.98
N PHE A 126 1.60 1.61 0.69
CA PHE A 126 2.43 2.71 0.22
C PHE A 126 1.65 4.02 0.10
N PRO A 127 2.00 5.08 0.88
CA PRO A 127 1.30 6.35 0.81
C PRO A 127 1.80 7.21 -0.36
N VAL A 128 0.85 7.87 -1.02
CA VAL A 128 1.10 8.89 -2.05
C VAL A 128 0.47 10.20 -1.60
N PHE A 129 1.30 11.21 -1.41
CA PHE A 129 0.91 12.47 -0.84
C PHE A 129 0.75 13.58 -1.87
N GLY A 130 -0.21 14.47 -1.63
CA GLY A 130 -0.35 15.69 -2.37
C GLY A 130 -0.89 15.54 -3.78
N MET A 131 -1.59 14.49 -4.07
CA MET A 131 -2.22 14.31 -5.36
C MET A 131 -3.25 15.42 -5.63
N VAL A 132 -3.30 15.90 -6.87
CA VAL A 132 -4.29 16.88 -7.34
C VAL A 132 -5.04 16.26 -8.53
N PRO A 133 -6.04 15.39 -8.28
CA PRO A 133 -6.82 14.78 -9.34
C PRO A 133 -7.51 15.85 -10.21
N LYS A 134 -7.58 15.62 -11.52
CA LYS A 134 -8.28 16.54 -12.44
C LYS A 134 -9.74 16.73 -12.06
N SER A 135 -10.39 15.66 -11.62
CA SER A 135 -11.78 15.66 -11.15
C SER A 135 -12.02 16.60 -9.97
N TYR A 136 -10.97 16.96 -9.21
CA TYR A 136 -11.06 17.87 -8.06
C TYR A 136 -10.62 19.30 -8.35
N GLN A 137 -10.19 19.62 -9.55
CA GLN A 137 -9.66 20.97 -9.87
C GLN A 137 -10.70 22.09 -9.73
N GLY A 138 -11.98 21.76 -9.90
CA GLY A 138 -13.09 22.71 -9.71
C GLY A 138 -13.42 23.05 -8.25
N PHE A 139 -12.85 22.35 -7.29
CA PHE A 139 -13.11 22.56 -5.87
C PHE A 139 -12.08 23.53 -5.27
N THR A 140 -12.55 24.44 -4.40
CA THR A 140 -11.67 25.39 -3.71
C THR A 140 -10.98 24.78 -2.50
N GLU A 141 -11.66 23.83 -1.84
CA GLU A 141 -11.16 23.13 -0.67
C GLU A 141 -10.98 21.64 -0.97
N TYR A 142 -10.07 21.00 -0.23
CA TYR A 142 -9.83 19.55 -0.31
C TYR A 142 -9.47 18.99 -1.69
N LYS A 143 -9.06 19.85 -2.63
CA LYS A 143 -8.62 19.42 -3.96
C LYS A 143 -7.35 18.57 -3.97
N THR A 144 -6.61 18.62 -2.88
CA THR A 144 -5.41 17.79 -2.68
C THR A 144 -5.79 16.55 -1.87
N ARG A 145 -5.34 15.38 -2.31
CA ARG A 145 -5.59 14.10 -1.65
C ARG A 145 -4.28 13.43 -1.25
N ASP A 146 -4.32 12.79 -0.10
CA ASP A 146 -3.32 11.83 0.35
C ASP A 146 -3.98 10.46 0.29
N ILE A 147 -3.35 9.53 -0.42
CA ILE A 147 -3.89 8.18 -0.60
C ILE A 147 -2.88 7.14 -0.11
N VAL A 148 -3.37 5.94 0.14
CA VAL A 148 -2.55 4.74 0.35
C VAL A 148 -2.87 3.73 -0.73
N LEU A 149 -1.84 3.20 -1.35
CA LEU A 149 -1.91 2.03 -2.21
C LEU A 149 -1.82 0.81 -1.29
N LEU A 150 -2.94 0.15 -1.04
CA LEU A 150 -3.03 -1.00 -0.16
C LEU A 150 -3.15 -2.26 -1.02
N ALA A 151 -2.13 -3.09 -1.05
CA ALA A 151 -2.18 -4.36 -1.74
C ALA A 151 -2.61 -5.48 -0.79
N SER A 152 -3.53 -6.32 -1.25
CA SER A 152 -3.81 -7.62 -0.63
C SER A 152 -2.78 -8.65 -1.10
N GLU A 153 -2.70 -9.82 -0.48
CA GLU A 153 -1.85 -10.91 -0.95
C GLU A 153 -2.70 -12.13 -1.33
N SER A 154 -2.53 -12.61 -2.55
CA SER A 154 -3.04 -13.92 -2.95
C SER A 154 -2.21 -15.02 -2.30
N THR A 155 -2.86 -16.01 -1.68
CA THR A 155 -2.21 -17.06 -0.90
C THR A 155 -2.31 -18.45 -1.51
N ALA A 156 -3.32 -18.71 -2.34
CA ALA A 156 -3.54 -20.01 -2.97
C ALA A 156 -3.09 -20.06 -4.43
N ASP A 157 -2.61 -21.23 -4.85
CA ASP A 157 -2.25 -21.48 -6.24
C ASP A 157 -3.50 -21.72 -7.11
N LEU A 158 -3.36 -21.49 -8.42
CA LEU A 158 -4.39 -21.80 -9.42
C LEU A 158 -5.73 -21.10 -9.18
N CYS A 159 -5.74 -19.92 -8.58
CA CYS A 159 -6.95 -19.16 -8.22
C CYS A 159 -7.95 -19.95 -7.33
N ASN A 160 -7.46 -20.79 -6.44
CA ASN A 160 -8.30 -21.57 -5.51
C ASN A 160 -8.76 -20.76 -4.29
N GLU A 161 -8.83 -19.45 -4.42
CA GLU A 161 -9.34 -18.51 -3.41
C GLU A 161 -10.07 -17.35 -4.08
N ALA A 162 -10.70 -16.49 -3.28
CA ALA A 162 -11.31 -15.26 -3.79
C ALA A 162 -10.26 -14.34 -4.46
N PRO A 163 -10.64 -13.54 -5.46
CA PRO A 163 -9.70 -12.61 -6.07
C PRO A 163 -9.16 -11.60 -5.07
N HIS A 164 -7.86 -11.43 -5.02
CA HIS A 164 -7.19 -10.41 -4.22
C HIS A 164 -6.92 -9.17 -5.06
N TRP A 165 -7.23 -8.00 -4.49
CA TRP A 165 -7.15 -6.72 -5.17
C TRP A 165 -6.10 -5.82 -4.53
N SER A 166 -5.68 -4.80 -5.26
CA SER A 166 -5.05 -3.63 -4.69
C SER A 166 -6.07 -2.51 -4.62
N PHE A 167 -6.01 -1.72 -3.55
CA PHE A 167 -6.97 -0.67 -3.24
C PHE A 167 -6.28 0.69 -3.24
N ILE A 168 -6.97 1.71 -3.72
CA ILE A 168 -6.63 3.11 -3.49
C ILE A 168 -7.50 3.60 -2.35
N VAL A 169 -6.87 3.93 -1.23
CA VAL A 169 -7.54 4.36 0.00
C VAL A 169 -7.25 5.84 0.23
N ASP A 170 -8.30 6.68 0.33
CA ASP A 170 -8.16 8.09 0.73
C ASP A 170 -7.89 8.17 2.23
N VAL A 171 -6.74 8.71 2.59
CA VAL A 171 -6.30 8.96 3.96
C VAL A 171 -6.12 10.46 4.23
N THR A 172 -6.67 11.31 3.38
CA THR A 172 -6.55 12.78 3.51
C THR A 172 -7.07 13.27 4.85
N ILE A 173 -8.13 12.67 5.34
CA ILE A 173 -8.73 12.95 6.65
C ILE A 173 -8.43 11.78 7.57
N GLU A 174 -7.78 12.06 8.66
CA GLU A 174 -7.52 11.10 9.72
C GLU A 174 -8.60 11.23 10.79
N ASN A 175 -9.16 10.10 11.19
CA ASN A 175 -10.19 10.07 12.23
C ASN A 175 -9.61 9.65 13.57
N SER A 176 -8.90 10.55 14.22
CA SER A 176 -8.41 10.32 15.60
C SER A 176 -9.53 10.26 16.65
N LEU A 177 -10.77 10.53 16.27
CA LEU A 177 -11.90 10.61 17.17
C LEU A 177 -12.72 9.29 17.29
N MET A 178 -12.35 8.24 16.55
CA MET A 178 -13.01 6.92 16.70
C MET A 178 -12.50 6.11 17.90
N VAL A 179 -11.98 6.75 18.92
CA VAL A 179 -11.49 6.08 20.15
C VAL A 179 -12.63 5.76 21.12
N ASN A 180 -13.87 5.85 20.71
CA ASN A 180 -14.96 5.32 21.54
C ASN A 180 -16.13 4.88 20.66
N PRO A 181 -16.25 3.57 20.36
CA PRO A 181 -17.48 3.05 19.80
C PRO A 181 -18.55 2.95 20.89
N GLY A 182 -18.90 4.08 21.47
CA GLY A 182 -20.21 4.22 22.06
C GLY A 182 -21.24 3.96 20.95
N PRO A 183 -22.46 3.49 21.29
CA PRO A 183 -23.49 3.30 20.27
C PRO A 183 -23.58 4.56 19.43
N PRO A 184 -23.77 4.45 18.10
CA PRO A 184 -23.82 5.59 17.21
C PRO A 184 -24.93 6.52 17.68
N VAL A 185 -24.57 7.48 18.51
CA VAL A 185 -25.45 8.61 18.77
C VAL A 185 -25.34 9.42 17.48
N LEU A 186 -26.34 9.28 16.62
CA LEU A 186 -26.54 10.15 15.49
C LEU A 186 -26.68 11.57 16.03
N GLN A 187 -25.54 12.24 16.21
CA GLN A 187 -25.50 13.66 16.55
C GLN A 187 -25.70 14.42 15.23
N PRO A 188 -26.84 15.08 15.03
CA PRO A 188 -27.22 15.64 13.72
C PRO A 188 -26.37 16.83 13.26
N LYS A 189 -25.30 17.21 13.96
CA LYS A 189 -24.56 18.45 13.68
C LYS A 189 -23.07 18.43 14.01
N GLN A 190 -22.47 17.27 14.20
CA GLN A 190 -20.99 17.24 14.24
C GLN A 190 -20.51 16.90 12.85
N ASN A 191 -19.74 17.80 12.26
CA ASN A 191 -18.94 17.55 11.06
C ASN A 191 -17.84 16.55 11.44
N VAL A 192 -18.23 15.30 11.70
CA VAL A 192 -17.30 14.21 11.93
C VAL A 192 -16.89 13.73 10.55
N TRP A 193 -15.74 14.19 10.11
CA TRP A 193 -15.10 13.67 8.90
C TRP A 193 -14.70 12.23 9.18
N GLN A 194 -15.18 11.31 8.37
CA GLN A 194 -14.84 9.89 8.48
C GLN A 194 -13.85 9.54 7.38
N GLY A 195 -12.71 9.08 7.76
CA GLY A 195 -11.66 8.47 6.93
C GLY A 195 -10.99 7.36 7.73
N PRO A 196 -10.24 6.47 7.11
CA PRO A 196 -9.98 6.37 5.65
C PRO A 196 -11.14 5.75 4.86
N MET A 197 -11.12 5.94 3.53
CA MET A 197 -12.14 5.42 2.64
C MET A 197 -11.53 4.84 1.36
N VAL A 198 -11.99 3.66 0.95
CA VAL A 198 -11.62 3.09 -0.36
C VAL A 198 -12.25 3.92 -1.48
N LEU A 199 -11.43 4.41 -2.41
CA LEU A 199 -11.87 5.14 -3.60
C LEU A 199 -12.08 4.21 -4.79
N SER A 200 -11.19 3.24 -4.98
CA SER A 200 -11.20 2.33 -6.11
C SER A 200 -10.36 1.09 -5.86
N THR A 201 -10.45 0.16 -6.79
CA THR A 201 -9.65 -1.07 -6.82
C THR A 201 -8.88 -1.18 -8.11
N MET A 202 -7.71 -1.80 -8.05
CA MET A 202 -6.91 -2.20 -9.19
C MET A 202 -6.90 -3.72 -9.25
N TRP A 203 -7.47 -4.26 -10.31
CA TRP A 203 -7.62 -5.71 -10.50
C TRP A 203 -7.48 -6.08 -11.97
N VAL A 204 -6.84 -7.19 -12.24
CA VAL A 204 -6.66 -7.74 -13.58
C VAL A 204 -7.44 -9.05 -13.66
N ASP A 205 -8.29 -9.17 -14.68
CA ASP A 205 -9.01 -10.43 -14.94
C ASP A 205 -8.00 -11.54 -15.30
N PRO A 206 -8.01 -12.69 -14.64
CA PRO A 206 -7.09 -13.78 -14.95
C PRO A 206 -7.20 -14.25 -16.40
N ARG A 207 -8.38 -14.10 -17.04
CA ARG A 207 -8.60 -14.40 -18.46
C ARG A 207 -7.87 -13.44 -19.40
N ALA A 208 -7.45 -12.27 -18.93
CA ALA A 208 -6.61 -11.37 -19.73
C ALA A 208 -5.33 -12.07 -20.22
N GLY A 209 -4.87 -13.09 -19.48
CA GLY A 209 -3.75 -13.93 -19.87
C GLY A 209 -3.98 -14.74 -21.15
N GLU A 210 -5.23 -14.97 -21.57
CA GLU A 210 -5.55 -15.73 -22.79
C GLU A 210 -5.06 -15.05 -24.07
N LYS A 211 -4.84 -13.73 -24.03
CA LYS A 211 -4.28 -12.94 -25.13
C LYS A 211 -2.76 -13.09 -25.27
N TYR A 212 -2.10 -13.74 -24.31
CA TYR A 212 -0.65 -13.87 -24.27
C TYR A 212 -0.23 -15.35 -24.31
N PRO A 213 1.03 -15.63 -24.65
CA PRO A 213 1.56 -16.98 -24.56
C PRO A 213 1.29 -17.59 -23.18
N ARG A 214 0.82 -18.87 -23.13
CA ARG A 214 0.45 -19.64 -21.94
C ARG A 214 -0.97 -19.44 -21.39
N GLY A 215 -1.82 -18.59 -22.02
CA GLY A 215 -3.23 -18.51 -21.69
C GLY A 215 -3.54 -17.93 -20.30
N ASN A 216 -4.66 -18.34 -19.74
CA ASN A 216 -5.20 -17.87 -18.47
C ASN A 216 -4.17 -17.90 -17.32
N TYR A 217 -4.09 -16.85 -16.53
CA TYR A 217 -3.12 -16.75 -15.42
C TYR A 217 -3.36 -17.79 -14.32
N CYS A 218 -4.59 -18.23 -14.10
CA CYS A 218 -4.92 -19.26 -13.12
C CYS A 218 -4.40 -20.66 -13.48
N THR A 219 -4.00 -20.90 -14.72
CA THR A 219 -3.54 -22.23 -15.19
C THR A 219 -2.02 -22.35 -15.26
N ARG A 220 -1.29 -21.39 -14.70
CA ARG A 220 0.18 -21.30 -14.79
C ARG A 220 0.93 -21.99 -13.65
N GLY A 221 0.24 -22.84 -12.86
CA GLY A 221 0.88 -23.68 -11.84
C GLY A 221 1.22 -22.98 -10.53
N ALA A 222 0.96 -21.68 -10.38
CA ALA A 222 1.31 -20.90 -9.20
C ALA A 222 0.21 -19.90 -8.81
N ARG A 223 0.49 -19.04 -7.83
CA ARG A 223 -0.45 -18.01 -7.36
C ARG A 223 -0.74 -16.99 -8.45
N TYR A 224 -1.98 -16.52 -8.49
CA TYR A 224 -2.41 -15.39 -9.27
C TYR A 224 -3.09 -14.35 -8.39
N GLY A 225 -2.75 -13.09 -8.58
CA GLY A 225 -3.27 -11.97 -7.84
C GLY A 225 -2.16 -11.02 -7.42
N VAL A 226 -2.54 -9.92 -6.79
CA VAL A 226 -1.58 -8.96 -6.28
C VAL A 226 -0.80 -9.54 -5.11
N HIS A 227 0.44 -9.11 -4.96
CA HIS A 227 1.28 -9.38 -3.80
C HIS A 227 1.77 -8.10 -3.14
N SER A 228 2.43 -7.21 -3.89
CA SER A 228 3.01 -5.99 -3.34
C SER A 228 2.95 -4.83 -4.32
N SER A 229 3.03 -3.63 -3.79
CA SER A 229 3.31 -2.41 -4.53
C SER A 229 4.79 -2.03 -4.42
N GLU A 230 5.26 -1.15 -5.30
CA GLU A 230 6.53 -0.45 -5.11
C GLU A 230 6.44 0.50 -3.92
N GLU A 231 7.57 0.78 -3.23
CA GLU A 231 7.57 1.53 -1.97
C GLU A 231 8.63 2.64 -1.91
N ASN A 232 9.12 3.14 -3.07
CA ASN A 232 10.13 4.17 -3.13
C ASN A 232 9.54 5.58 -3.33
N PHE A 233 9.57 6.42 -2.30
CA PHE A 233 9.14 7.83 -2.38
C PHE A 233 9.94 8.70 -3.36
N ARG A 234 11.08 8.24 -3.83
CA ARG A 234 11.99 8.97 -4.73
C ARG A 234 11.95 8.46 -6.15
N ASN A 235 11.09 7.49 -6.46
CA ASN A 235 10.94 7.05 -7.84
C ASN A 235 10.43 8.21 -8.71
N PRO A 236 10.88 8.36 -9.97
CA PRO A 236 10.52 9.49 -10.81
C PRO A 236 9.05 9.52 -11.24
N PHE A 237 8.31 8.44 -10.99
CA PHE A 237 6.91 8.26 -11.37
C PHE A 237 5.93 8.46 -10.21
N TYR A 238 6.45 8.75 -9.02
CA TYR A 238 5.67 8.95 -7.80
C TYR A 238 4.50 9.92 -8.01
N GLY A 239 3.32 9.53 -7.53
CA GLY A 239 2.09 10.32 -7.67
C GLY A 239 1.44 10.29 -9.05
N ARG A 240 2.04 9.60 -10.03
CA ARG A 240 1.48 9.43 -11.37
C ARG A 240 1.23 7.97 -11.72
N LEU A 241 2.20 7.12 -11.46
CA LEU A 241 2.08 5.68 -11.69
C LEU A 241 2.29 4.92 -10.40
N THR A 242 1.66 3.75 -10.31
CA THR A 242 2.01 2.71 -9.36
C THR A 242 2.34 1.41 -10.08
N PHE A 243 3.18 0.62 -9.44
CA PHE A 243 3.65 -0.66 -9.95
C PHE A 243 3.25 -1.74 -8.96
N LEU A 244 2.65 -2.81 -9.46
CA LEU A 244 2.17 -3.92 -8.67
C LEU A 244 2.85 -5.22 -9.12
N ALA A 245 3.38 -5.97 -8.18
CA ALA A 245 3.75 -7.36 -8.39
C ALA A 245 2.48 -8.22 -8.34
N TYR A 246 2.25 -9.00 -9.38
CA TYR A 246 0.98 -9.71 -9.59
C TYR A 246 1.18 -11.21 -9.80
N PHE A 247 2.12 -11.83 -9.10
CA PHE A 247 2.50 -13.24 -9.22
C PHE A 247 2.60 -13.70 -10.69
N THR A 248 1.81 -14.73 -11.10
CA THR A 248 1.80 -15.22 -12.50
C THR A 248 1.27 -14.18 -13.52
N GLY A 249 0.66 -13.12 -13.06
CA GLY A 249 0.29 -11.94 -13.85
C GLY A 249 1.44 -10.97 -14.12
N GLY A 250 2.60 -11.18 -13.50
CA GLY A 250 3.80 -10.37 -13.74
C GLY A 250 3.80 -9.00 -13.06
N VAL A 251 4.43 -8.02 -13.70
CA VAL A 251 4.43 -6.61 -13.30
C VAL A 251 3.24 -5.90 -13.94
N ARG A 252 2.50 -5.12 -13.16
CA ARG A 252 1.38 -4.30 -13.63
C ARG A 252 1.65 -2.83 -13.34
N VAL A 253 1.36 -1.96 -14.28
CA VAL A 253 1.59 -0.52 -14.18
C VAL A 253 0.26 0.22 -14.35
N TRP A 254 -0.09 1.02 -13.37
CA TRP A 254 -1.35 1.75 -13.34
C TRP A 254 -1.13 3.26 -13.28
N ASP A 255 -1.88 4.00 -14.10
CA ASP A 255 -2.04 5.45 -13.97
C ASP A 255 -3.00 5.74 -12.82
N ILE A 256 -2.50 6.39 -11.78
CA ILE A 256 -3.24 6.71 -10.56
C ILE A 256 -3.55 8.20 -10.43
N ARG A 257 -3.31 9.00 -11.45
CA ARG A 257 -3.56 10.46 -11.43
C ARG A 257 -5.03 10.81 -11.16
N GLU A 258 -5.93 9.88 -11.51
CA GLU A 258 -7.34 9.90 -11.10
C GLU A 258 -7.59 8.70 -10.16
N PRO A 259 -7.47 8.88 -8.84
CA PRO A 259 -7.50 7.78 -7.89
C PRO A 259 -8.87 7.09 -7.78
N GLN A 260 -9.93 7.70 -8.30
CA GLN A 260 -11.26 7.10 -8.38
C GLN A 260 -11.45 6.20 -9.61
N GLY A 261 -10.58 6.31 -10.60
CA GLY A 261 -10.63 5.54 -11.84
C GLY A 261 -9.22 5.24 -12.36
N PRO A 262 -8.41 4.45 -11.63
CA PRO A 262 -7.08 4.08 -12.08
C PRO A 262 -7.16 3.24 -13.35
N VAL A 263 -6.19 3.43 -14.24
CA VAL A 263 -6.16 2.75 -15.55
C VAL A 263 -4.85 1.98 -15.71
N GLU A 264 -4.91 0.70 -16.07
CA GLU A 264 -3.72 -0.06 -16.45
C GLU A 264 -3.13 0.51 -17.75
N VAL A 265 -1.86 0.88 -17.71
CA VAL A 265 -1.15 1.53 -18.82
C VAL A 265 0.08 0.77 -19.29
N GLY A 266 0.40 -0.33 -18.62
CA GLY A 266 1.51 -1.19 -19.01
C GLY A 266 1.59 -2.44 -18.16
N PHE A 267 2.26 -3.44 -18.70
CA PHE A 267 2.52 -4.69 -17.99
C PHE A 267 3.76 -5.39 -18.56
N TYR A 268 4.31 -6.30 -17.78
CA TYR A 268 5.33 -7.24 -18.20
C TYR A 268 5.06 -8.59 -17.56
N VAL A 269 4.89 -9.62 -18.38
CA VAL A 269 4.67 -11.00 -17.91
C VAL A 269 5.91 -11.83 -18.27
N PRO A 270 6.76 -12.12 -17.30
CA PRO A 270 7.95 -12.91 -17.55
C PRO A 270 7.63 -14.35 -17.97
N VAL A 271 8.64 -15.00 -18.51
CA VAL A 271 8.57 -16.42 -18.85
C VAL A 271 9.46 -17.23 -17.94
N SER A 272 9.03 -18.45 -17.62
CA SER A 272 9.86 -19.39 -16.88
C SER A 272 11.14 -19.70 -17.64
N ASN A 273 12.20 -19.96 -16.93
CA ASN A 273 13.49 -20.36 -17.49
C ASN A 273 14.00 -21.65 -16.83
N ALA A 274 15.21 -22.09 -17.16
CA ALA A 274 15.78 -23.34 -16.66
C ALA A 274 15.95 -23.39 -15.13
N ASN A 275 15.94 -22.25 -14.45
CA ASN A 275 16.08 -22.14 -13.00
C ASN A 275 14.73 -22.09 -12.28
N THR A 276 13.63 -21.94 -13.01
CA THR A 276 12.28 -21.90 -12.42
C THR A 276 11.94 -23.25 -11.80
N GLN A 277 11.65 -23.26 -10.50
CA GLN A 277 11.44 -24.50 -9.74
C GLN A 277 10.08 -25.16 -10.06
N MET A 278 9.07 -24.37 -10.41
CA MET A 278 7.77 -24.87 -10.85
C MET A 278 7.66 -24.74 -12.37
N PRO A 279 7.35 -25.78 -13.11
CA PRO A 279 7.47 -25.81 -14.59
C PRO A 279 6.77 -24.69 -15.34
N ASP A 280 5.62 -24.24 -14.86
CA ASP A 280 4.87 -23.12 -15.45
C ASP A 280 4.68 -21.95 -14.49
N GLY A 281 5.33 -22.03 -13.32
CA GLY A 281 5.09 -21.21 -12.17
C GLY A 281 6.05 -20.05 -12.03
N TYR A 282 6.16 -19.19 -13.02
CA TYR A 282 6.75 -17.88 -12.81
C TYR A 282 5.88 -17.09 -11.81
N MET A 283 6.49 -16.44 -10.82
CA MET A 283 5.80 -15.60 -9.83
C MET A 283 6.56 -14.31 -9.57
N THR A 284 6.12 -13.18 -10.12
CA THR A 284 6.61 -11.86 -9.69
C THR A 284 6.20 -11.63 -8.23
N ASN A 285 7.18 -11.64 -7.34
CA ASN A 285 6.93 -11.51 -5.90
C ASN A 285 6.96 -10.06 -5.45
N ASN A 286 8.09 -9.40 -5.58
CA ASN A 286 8.30 -8.02 -5.22
C ASN A 286 8.87 -7.23 -6.39
N LEU A 287 8.66 -5.94 -6.34
CA LEU A 287 9.29 -5.02 -7.27
C LEU A 287 9.62 -3.71 -6.56
N GLU A 288 10.57 -3.00 -7.13
CA GLU A 288 10.98 -1.67 -6.69
C GLU A 288 11.26 -0.82 -7.92
N VAL A 289 10.93 0.46 -7.87
CA VAL A 289 11.30 1.42 -8.90
C VAL A 289 12.43 2.29 -8.37
N ASP A 290 13.59 2.21 -8.98
CA ASP A 290 14.75 2.99 -8.54
C ASP A 290 14.63 4.49 -8.91
N ASN A 291 15.56 5.30 -8.38
CA ASN A 291 15.56 6.76 -8.61
C ASN A 291 15.82 7.16 -10.09
N ARG A 292 16.21 6.20 -10.94
CA ARG A 292 16.43 6.38 -12.38
C ARG A 292 15.21 5.97 -13.20
N GLY A 293 14.23 5.30 -12.58
CA GLY A 293 13.02 4.80 -13.23
C GLY A 293 13.13 3.39 -13.80
N TYR A 294 14.16 2.62 -13.40
CA TYR A 294 14.18 1.19 -13.68
C TYR A 294 13.31 0.44 -12.69
N VAL A 295 12.52 -0.49 -13.20
CA VAL A 295 11.71 -1.39 -12.38
C VAL A 295 12.49 -2.68 -12.17
N LEU A 296 12.78 -2.99 -10.92
CA LEU A 296 13.50 -4.19 -10.49
C LEU A 296 12.44 -5.19 -10.01
N ALA A 297 12.20 -6.26 -10.72
CA ALA A 297 11.17 -7.25 -10.41
C ALA A 297 11.80 -8.60 -10.08
N VAL A 298 11.47 -9.15 -8.92
CA VAL A 298 12.03 -10.41 -8.41
C VAL A 298 11.02 -11.53 -8.55
N ASP A 299 11.47 -12.64 -9.12
CA ASP A 299 10.70 -13.88 -9.16
C ASP A 299 10.89 -14.71 -7.90
N ARG A 300 9.78 -15.25 -7.35
CA ARG A 300 9.78 -16.10 -6.15
C ARG A 300 10.17 -17.55 -6.45
N ASN A 301 10.04 -17.99 -7.69
CA ASN A 301 10.26 -19.38 -8.11
C ASN A 301 11.61 -19.63 -8.78
N GLY A 302 12.56 -18.73 -8.62
CA GLY A 302 13.94 -18.94 -9.03
C GLY A 302 14.28 -18.48 -10.44
N ALA A 303 13.37 -17.83 -11.17
CA ALA A 303 13.69 -17.28 -12.51
C ALA A 303 14.69 -16.11 -12.44
N GLY A 304 14.79 -15.43 -11.30
CA GLY A 304 15.78 -14.41 -11.04
C GLY A 304 15.22 -13.00 -10.86
N LEU A 305 15.98 -12.01 -11.35
CA LEU A 305 15.67 -10.59 -11.32
C LEU A 305 15.53 -10.05 -12.74
N ASP A 306 14.41 -9.43 -13.03
CA ASP A 306 14.19 -8.66 -14.25
C ASP A 306 14.43 -7.16 -13.99
N ILE A 307 15.13 -6.50 -14.90
CA ILE A 307 15.34 -5.04 -14.89
C ILE A 307 14.61 -4.47 -16.09
N LEU A 308 13.56 -3.69 -15.84
CA LEU A 308 12.64 -3.20 -16.86
C LEU A 308 12.74 -1.69 -17.00
N GLU A 309 12.46 -1.18 -18.19
CA GLU A 309 12.31 0.24 -18.50
C GLU A 309 10.92 0.50 -19.08
N LEU A 310 10.23 1.53 -18.57
CA LEU A 310 8.98 1.98 -19.16
C LEU A 310 9.17 2.50 -20.57
N ARG A 311 8.18 2.21 -21.46
CA ARG A 311 8.14 2.70 -22.83
C ARG A 311 6.76 3.25 -23.18
N GLY A 312 6.66 3.85 -24.37
CA GLY A 312 5.39 4.32 -24.94
C GLY A 312 4.61 5.27 -24.03
N LYS A 313 3.31 5.03 -23.96
CA LYS A 313 2.36 5.86 -23.18
C LYS A 313 2.66 5.85 -21.69
N ALA A 314 2.98 4.69 -21.11
CA ALA A 314 3.32 4.60 -19.68
C ALA A 314 4.51 5.48 -19.30
N LYS A 315 5.57 5.51 -20.13
CA LYS A 315 6.73 6.39 -19.92
C LYS A 315 6.34 7.87 -19.98
N LYS A 316 5.52 8.27 -20.96
CA LYS A 316 5.05 9.65 -21.11
C LYS A 316 4.24 10.11 -19.88
N ILE A 317 3.32 9.28 -19.42
CA ILE A 317 2.54 9.53 -18.19
C ILE A 317 3.46 9.66 -16.99
N GLY A 318 4.33 8.69 -16.79
CA GLY A 318 5.24 8.65 -15.65
C GLY A 318 6.16 9.86 -15.56
N LEU A 319 6.64 10.36 -16.69
CA LEU A 319 7.49 11.56 -16.76
C LEU A 319 6.68 12.87 -16.79
N GLY A 320 5.35 12.82 -16.83
CA GLY A 320 4.50 14.01 -16.91
C GLY A 320 4.56 14.73 -18.26
N THR A 321 4.98 14.02 -19.31
CA THR A 321 5.06 14.55 -20.69
C THR A 321 3.84 14.19 -21.54
N ASP A 322 2.88 13.46 -20.95
CA ASP A 322 1.61 13.14 -21.55
C ASP A 322 0.67 14.37 -21.50
N THR A 323 0.48 15.02 -22.63
CA THR A 323 -0.29 16.26 -22.74
C THR A 323 -1.82 16.04 -22.74
N GLY A 324 -2.26 14.78 -22.58
CA GLY A 324 -3.70 14.48 -22.40
C GLY A 324 -4.60 14.77 -23.60
N HIS A 325 -4.06 14.81 -24.82
CA HIS A 325 -4.87 14.75 -26.01
C HIS A 325 -5.34 13.29 -26.17
N HIS A 326 -6.61 13.05 -25.88
CA HIS A 326 -7.34 11.91 -26.44
C HIS A 326 -7.54 12.21 -27.94
N GLY A 327 -6.53 11.97 -28.73
CA GLY A 327 -6.66 11.68 -30.13
C GLY A 327 -6.81 10.17 -30.23
N ASP A 328 -7.85 9.75 -30.92
CA ASP A 328 -8.01 8.39 -31.43
C ASP A 328 -6.80 8.08 -32.32
N ASP A 329 -5.76 7.55 -31.76
CA ASP A 329 -4.67 6.93 -32.50
C ASP A 329 -4.84 5.42 -32.34
N ASP A 330 -5.76 4.87 -33.13
CA ASP A 330 -5.64 3.53 -33.69
C ASP A 330 -4.36 3.54 -34.53
N ASP A 331 -3.27 3.08 -33.98
CA ASP A 331 -2.12 2.67 -34.77
C ASP A 331 -1.54 1.39 -34.18
N ASP A 332 -1.78 0.35 -34.97
CA ASP A 332 -1.09 -0.94 -35.03
C ASP A 332 0.43 -0.79 -34.85
N ASP A 333 1.00 -1.61 -33.92
CA ASP A 333 2.12 -2.53 -34.15
C ASP A 333 2.51 -3.25 -32.84
#